data_81b1e9737a4c0ed7cbae9f81c3731ef9
#
_entry.id   81b1e9737a4c0ed7cbae9f81c3731ef9
#
_cell.length_a   1.000
_cell.length_b   1.000
_cell.length_c   1.000
_cell.angle_alpha   90.00
_cell.angle_beta   90.00
_cell.angle_gamma   90.00
#
_symmetry.space_group_name_H-M   'P 1'
#
loop_
_entity.id
_entity.type
_entity.pdbx_description
1 polymer ?
#
loop_
_entity_poly.entity_id
_entity_poly.type
_entity_poly.pdbx_seq_one_letter_code
_entity_poly.pdbx_strand_id
1 'polypeptide(L)'
;MASESEDKRRQLLQAAYDVAASKGGPSASVHLHEVAKEMGLKDPGRDEDVRNELTSTVLALQEDGAVEGWSPTNARFRLTSQGASKAE
;
A
#
# COMPACT_ATOMS: atom_id res chain seq x y z
N MET A 1 13.32 12.23 -13.78
CA MET A 1 13.55 11.88 -12.41
C MET A 1 12.47 10.98 -11.88
N ALA A 2 12.87 9.82 -11.49
CA ALA A 2 11.96 8.79 -11.02
C ALA A 2 11.55 8.98 -9.57
N SER A 3 12.06 10.01 -8.94
CA SER A 3 11.91 10.21 -7.50
C SER A 3 10.47 10.27 -7.02
N GLU A 4 9.60 10.92 -7.78
CA GLU A 4 8.21 11.08 -7.36
C GLU A 4 7.48 9.73 -7.27
N SER A 5 7.66 8.88 -8.26
CA SER A 5 7.09 7.53 -8.26
C SER A 5 7.66 6.68 -7.14
N GLU A 6 8.96 6.76 -6.94
CA GLU A 6 9.64 6.01 -5.88
C GLU A 6 9.19 6.48 -4.50
N ASP A 7 9.02 7.78 -4.33
CA ASP A 7 8.55 8.33 -3.06
C ASP A 7 7.14 7.84 -2.74
N LYS A 8 6.26 7.81 -3.74
CA LYS A 8 4.90 7.31 -3.54
C LYS A 8 4.89 5.84 -3.15
N ARG A 9 5.71 5.04 -3.82
CA ARG A 9 5.84 3.61 -3.49
C ARG A 9 6.34 3.42 -2.07
N ARG A 10 7.36 4.20 -1.69
CA ARG A 10 7.93 4.11 -0.35
C ARG A 10 6.93 4.53 0.71
N GLN A 11 6.20 5.63 0.46
CA GLN A 11 5.18 6.11 1.38
C GLN A 11 4.06 5.11 1.56
N LEU A 12 3.59 4.52 0.47
CA LEU A 12 2.54 3.52 0.53
C LEU A 12 3.02 2.28 1.27
N LEU A 13 4.24 1.84 0.97
CA LEU A 13 4.83 0.67 1.61
C LEU A 13 4.98 0.88 3.11
N GLN A 14 5.46 2.06 3.52
CA GLN A 14 5.61 2.40 4.93
C GLN A 14 4.25 2.44 5.63
N ALA A 15 3.27 3.08 5.01
CA ALA A 15 1.93 3.16 5.57
C ALA A 15 1.31 1.77 5.72
N ALA A 16 1.47 0.94 4.70
CA ALA A 16 0.96 -0.44 4.74
C ALA A 16 1.64 -1.25 5.85
N TYR A 17 2.93 -1.06 6.02
CA TYR A 17 3.69 -1.72 7.09
C TYR A 17 3.15 -1.31 8.46
N ASP A 18 2.95 0.00 8.66
CA ASP A 18 2.45 0.52 9.93
C ASP A 18 1.05 -0.01 10.24
N VAL A 19 0.17 -0.04 9.24
CA VAL A 19 -1.18 -0.57 9.40
C VAL A 19 -1.13 -2.07 9.73
N ALA A 20 -0.32 -2.82 8.99
CA ALA A 20 -0.19 -4.27 9.19
C ALA A 20 0.37 -4.57 10.59
N ALA A 21 1.37 -3.82 11.01
CA ALA A 21 1.98 -4.00 12.31
C ALA A 21 0.97 -3.80 13.45
N SER A 22 0.07 -2.83 13.28
CA SER A 22 -0.96 -2.60 14.29
C SER A 22 -2.04 -3.67 14.30
N LYS A 23 -2.12 -4.48 13.24
CA LYS A 23 -3.08 -5.59 13.14
C LYS A 23 -2.52 -6.92 13.62
N GLY A 24 -1.23 -6.98 13.90
CA GLY A 24 -0.63 -8.20 14.41
C GLY A 24 0.67 -8.60 13.75
N GLY A 25 1.10 -7.91 12.71
CA GLY A 25 2.39 -8.19 12.10
C GLY A 25 2.47 -7.71 10.66
N PRO A 26 3.70 -7.60 10.12
CA PRO A 26 3.90 -7.03 8.78
C PRO A 26 3.30 -7.86 7.63
N SER A 27 2.92 -9.10 7.88
CA SER A 27 2.28 -9.94 6.87
C SER A 27 0.75 -9.87 6.92
N ALA A 28 0.18 -9.07 7.81
CA ALA A 28 -1.27 -8.93 7.90
C ALA A 28 -1.82 -8.25 6.65
N SER A 29 -3.01 -8.67 6.23
CA SER A 29 -3.71 -8.05 5.11
C SER A 29 -4.15 -6.63 5.47
N VAL A 30 -3.93 -5.68 4.58
CA VAL A 30 -4.33 -4.30 4.80
C VAL A 30 -5.31 -3.86 3.71
N HIS A 31 -6.24 -2.99 4.09
CA HIS A 31 -7.22 -2.42 3.17
C HIS A 31 -6.70 -1.09 2.64
N LEU A 32 -6.96 -0.80 1.38
CA LEU A 32 -6.54 0.43 0.74
C LEU A 32 -7.00 1.66 1.51
N HIS A 33 -8.20 1.61 2.05
CA HIS A 33 -8.78 2.66 2.88
C HIS A 33 -7.90 2.95 4.12
N GLU A 34 -7.42 1.90 4.77
CA GLU A 34 -6.57 2.04 5.96
C GLU A 34 -5.23 2.66 5.61
N VAL A 35 -4.67 2.25 4.47
CA VAL A 35 -3.40 2.80 3.99
C VAL A 35 -3.56 4.29 3.65
N ALA A 36 -4.64 4.64 2.97
CA ALA A 36 -4.92 6.04 2.63
C ALA A 36 -5.02 6.90 3.87
N LYS A 37 -5.71 6.41 4.89
CA LYS A 37 -5.86 7.11 6.16
C LYS A 37 -4.50 7.33 6.82
N GLU A 38 -3.65 6.31 6.81
CA GLU A 38 -2.31 6.40 7.39
C GLU A 38 -1.45 7.42 6.65
N MET A 39 -1.65 7.56 5.34
CA MET A 39 -0.92 8.52 4.52
C MET A 39 -1.49 9.93 4.59
N GLY A 40 -2.60 10.12 5.28
CA GLY A 40 -3.27 11.42 5.37
C GLY A 40 -4.03 11.80 4.11
N LEU A 41 -4.40 10.81 3.30
CA LEU A 41 -5.14 11.03 2.08
C LEU A 41 -6.64 10.88 2.29
N LYS A 42 -7.42 11.33 1.31
CA LYS A 42 -8.87 11.17 1.33
C LYS A 42 -9.25 9.70 1.19
N ASP A 43 -10.45 9.37 1.61
CA ASP A 43 -10.97 8.02 1.50
C ASP A 43 -11.06 7.60 0.02
N PRO A 44 -10.34 6.54 -0.40
CA PRO A 44 -10.38 6.09 -1.78
C PRO A 44 -11.76 5.59 -2.21
N GLY A 45 -12.62 5.25 -1.26
CA GLY A 45 -14.01 4.89 -1.56
C GLY A 45 -14.85 6.08 -2.00
N ARG A 46 -14.40 7.30 -1.70
CA ARG A 46 -15.11 8.53 -2.02
C ARG A 46 -14.37 9.42 -3.01
N ASP A 47 -13.06 9.19 -3.15
CA ASP A 47 -12.23 9.98 -4.05
C ASP A 47 -11.61 9.04 -5.08
N GLU A 48 -12.12 9.11 -6.30
CA GLU A 48 -11.68 8.25 -7.39
C GLU A 48 -10.21 8.47 -7.74
N ASP A 49 -9.75 9.70 -7.70
CA ASP A 49 -8.36 10.02 -8.01
C ASP A 49 -7.41 9.37 -7.02
N VAL A 50 -7.74 9.43 -5.74
CA VAL A 50 -6.94 8.79 -4.70
C VAL A 50 -6.95 7.27 -4.91
N ARG A 51 -8.12 6.70 -5.17
CA ARG A 51 -8.25 5.26 -5.41
C ARG A 51 -7.40 4.82 -6.60
N ASN A 52 -7.48 5.54 -7.70
CA ASN A 52 -6.73 5.20 -8.91
C ASN A 52 -5.22 5.30 -8.69
N GLU A 53 -4.78 6.34 -8.01
CA GLU A 53 -3.38 6.54 -7.71
C GLU A 53 -2.84 5.44 -6.80
N LEU A 54 -3.55 5.14 -5.73
CA LEU A 54 -3.12 4.09 -4.80
C LEU A 54 -3.13 2.72 -5.46
N THR A 55 -4.15 2.44 -6.26
CA THR A 55 -4.24 1.17 -6.99
C THR A 55 -3.05 0.99 -7.91
N SER A 56 -2.72 2.03 -8.68
CA SER A 56 -1.56 1.99 -9.58
C SER A 56 -0.26 1.73 -8.81
N THR A 57 -0.11 2.37 -7.66
CA THR A 57 1.07 2.21 -6.82
C THR A 57 1.15 0.79 -6.26
N VAL A 58 0.02 0.25 -5.81
CA VAL A 58 -0.03 -1.14 -5.30
C VAL A 58 0.34 -2.13 -6.39
N LEU A 59 -0.18 -1.94 -7.60
CA LEU A 59 0.13 -2.83 -8.72
C LEU A 59 1.62 -2.78 -9.08
N ALA A 60 2.21 -1.59 -9.04
CA ALA A 60 3.64 -1.44 -9.28
C ALA A 60 4.46 -2.16 -8.21
N LEU A 61 4.04 -2.05 -6.95
CA LEU A 61 4.71 -2.75 -5.86
C LEU A 61 4.55 -4.26 -5.96
N GLN A 62 3.41 -4.73 -6.44
CA GLN A 62 3.18 -6.14 -6.67
C GLN A 62 4.11 -6.68 -7.75
N GLU A 63 4.31 -5.93 -8.82
CA GLU A 63 5.26 -6.30 -9.86
C GLU A 63 6.69 -6.36 -9.33
N ASP A 64 7.03 -5.47 -8.43
CA ASP A 64 8.36 -5.44 -7.80
C ASP A 64 8.54 -6.54 -6.75
N GLY A 65 7.48 -7.26 -6.41
CA GLY A 65 7.54 -8.30 -5.40
C GLY A 65 7.47 -7.79 -3.97
N ALA A 66 7.12 -6.52 -3.78
CA ALA A 66 7.02 -5.92 -2.44
C ALA A 66 5.68 -6.18 -1.76
N VAL A 67 4.63 -6.36 -2.53
CA VAL A 67 3.30 -6.71 -2.01
C VAL A 67 2.73 -7.84 -2.83
N GLU A 68 1.72 -8.53 -2.28
CA GLU A 68 1.05 -9.63 -2.95
C GLU A 68 -0.41 -9.69 -2.54
N GLY A 69 -1.17 -10.51 -3.25
CA GLY A 69 -2.55 -10.77 -2.91
C GLY A 69 -3.49 -9.60 -3.17
N TRP A 70 -3.14 -8.70 -4.07
CA TRP A 70 -4.02 -7.59 -4.42
C TRP A 70 -5.35 -8.12 -4.95
N SER A 71 -6.43 -7.67 -4.32
CA SER A 71 -7.80 -7.99 -4.74
C SER A 71 -8.53 -6.70 -5.07
N PRO A 72 -8.82 -6.44 -6.35
CA PRO A 72 -9.54 -5.21 -6.72
C PRO A 72 -10.94 -5.14 -6.12
N THR A 73 -11.58 -6.28 -5.94
CA THR A 73 -12.92 -6.34 -5.35
C THR A 73 -12.92 -5.93 -3.90
N ASN A 74 -11.95 -6.42 -3.13
CA ASN A 74 -11.85 -6.17 -1.70
C ASN A 74 -10.92 -5.01 -1.36
N ALA A 75 -10.15 -4.55 -2.32
CA ALA A 75 -9.14 -3.50 -2.14
C ALA A 75 -8.17 -3.83 -1.00
N ARG A 76 -7.71 -5.07 -0.96
CA ARG A 76 -6.79 -5.56 0.06
C ARG A 76 -5.54 -6.14 -0.56
N PHE A 77 -4.46 -6.06 0.19
CA PHE A 77 -3.18 -6.65 -0.19
C PHE A 77 -2.37 -6.88 1.09
N ARG A 78 -1.22 -7.53 0.94
CA ARG A 78 -0.32 -7.72 2.07
C ARG A 78 1.13 -7.56 1.60
N LEU A 79 1.99 -7.22 2.53
CA LEU A 79 3.41 -7.10 2.23
C LEU A 79 4.05 -8.48 2.13
N THR A 80 5.02 -8.59 1.22
CA THR A 80 5.91 -9.75 1.18
C THR A 80 7.03 -9.51 2.17
N SER A 81 7.87 -10.54 2.41
CA SER A 81 9.08 -10.37 3.23
C SER A 81 9.96 -9.27 2.68
N GLN A 82 10.07 -9.20 1.35
CA GLN A 82 10.84 -8.18 0.67
C GLN A 82 10.27 -6.78 0.92
N GLY A 83 8.95 -6.64 0.82
CA GLY A 83 8.28 -5.38 1.06
C GLY A 83 8.42 -4.92 2.49
N ALA A 84 8.24 -5.83 3.44
CA ALA A 84 8.40 -5.52 4.86
C ALA A 84 9.82 -5.06 5.16
N SER A 85 10.79 -5.72 4.56
CA SER A 85 12.21 -5.37 4.74
C SER A 85 12.52 -3.97 4.21
N LYS A 86 11.92 -3.61 3.08
CA LYS A 86 12.10 -2.28 2.50
C LYS A 86 11.42 -1.19 3.32
N ALA A 87 10.33 -1.53 4.00
CA ALA A 87 9.58 -0.57 4.81
C ALA A 87 10.22 -0.31 6.17
N GLU A 88 11.05 -1.21 6.61
CA GLU A 88 11.80 -1.05 7.87
C GLU A 88 12.88 0.06 7.73
#